data_c6957d14ac91b138f0cb825189984a63
#
_entry.id   c6957d14ac91b138f0cb825189984a63
#
_cell.length_a   1.000
_cell.length_b   1.000
_cell.length_c   1.000
_cell.angle_alpha   90.00
_cell.angle_beta   90.00
_cell.angle_gamma   90.00
#
_symmetry.space_group_name_H-M   'P 1'
#
loop_
_entity.id
_entity.type
_entity.pdbx_description
1 polymer ?
#
loop_
_entity_poly.entity_id
_entity_poly.type
_entity_poly.pdbx_seq_one_letter_code
_entity_poly.pdbx_strand_id
1 'polypeptide(L)'
;MAQKELSLTKSVILILYFFSIGCIESIEKKKGVVFENVAISQIPNDTIFQNQSRLALRNGVLYLDNNAYSGFIKNVDKSGALKSITSYFNGRQHGSTKTFFSNGQMESKRNYRNGLSYGHHIGYWENGNKKFDFIYFNDKREGIQKQWYESGKKYYELSFVDDKENGMQKAWRENGKPYINYEVKDGVRYGLQKAALCYTLKNGQTK
;
A
#
# COMPACT_ATOMS: atom_id res chain seq x y z
N MET A 1 29.88 -60.85 0.42
CA MET A 1 30.44 -59.53 -0.01
C MET A 1 29.37 -58.55 -0.52
N ALA A 2 28.12 -58.56 -0.04
CA ALA A 2 27.03 -57.76 -0.60
C ALA A 2 26.41 -56.75 0.39
N GLN A 3 26.97 -56.53 1.58
CA GLN A 3 26.41 -55.60 2.57
C GLN A 3 27.21 -54.32 2.80
N LYS A 4 28.35 -54.12 2.11
CA LYS A 4 29.17 -52.91 2.28
C LYS A 4 28.90 -51.80 1.24
N GLU A 5 28.22 -52.08 0.14
CA GLU A 5 27.94 -51.09 -0.90
C GLU A 5 26.65 -50.29 -0.66
N LEU A 6 25.73 -50.78 0.17
CA LEU A 6 24.42 -50.09 0.42
C LEU A 6 24.52 -48.95 1.42
N SER A 7 25.60 -48.82 2.16
CA SER A 7 25.82 -47.78 3.18
C SER A 7 26.38 -46.48 2.58
N LEU A 8 27.15 -46.54 1.48
CA LEU A 8 27.77 -45.35 0.88
C LEU A 8 26.77 -44.51 0.05
N THR A 9 25.81 -45.18 -0.60
CA THR A 9 24.82 -44.48 -1.43
C THR A 9 23.79 -43.70 -0.61
N LYS A 10 23.46 -44.18 0.58
CA LYS A 10 22.51 -43.44 1.48
C LYS A 10 23.16 -42.20 2.10
N SER A 11 24.44 -42.24 2.44
CA SER A 11 25.15 -41.05 2.98
C SER A 11 25.38 -39.96 1.95
N VAL A 12 25.64 -40.32 0.69
CA VAL A 12 25.84 -39.34 -0.39
C VAL A 12 24.53 -38.66 -0.78
N ILE A 13 23.43 -39.41 -0.77
CA ILE A 13 22.08 -38.83 -1.06
C ILE A 13 21.63 -37.88 0.06
N LEU A 14 21.96 -38.20 1.33
CA LEU A 14 21.60 -37.32 2.46
C LEU A 14 22.41 -36.01 2.45
N ILE A 15 23.68 -36.03 2.03
CA ILE A 15 24.54 -34.85 1.92
C ILE A 15 24.11 -33.94 0.76
N LEU A 16 23.64 -34.52 -0.36
CA LEU A 16 23.07 -33.73 -1.47
C LEU A 16 21.73 -33.06 -1.14
N TYR A 17 20.93 -33.67 -0.26
CA TYR A 17 19.67 -33.09 0.20
C TYR A 17 19.89 -31.90 1.16
N PHE A 18 20.94 -31.91 1.99
CA PHE A 18 21.28 -30.77 2.85
C PHE A 18 21.88 -29.59 2.09
N PHE A 19 22.57 -29.81 0.96
CA PHE A 19 23.10 -28.73 0.14
C PHE A 19 22.02 -28.01 -0.70
N SER A 20 20.93 -28.70 -1.05
CA SER A 20 19.83 -28.08 -1.80
C SER A 20 18.91 -27.22 -0.92
N ILE A 21 18.79 -27.52 0.37
CA ILE A 21 17.97 -26.71 1.31
C ILE A 21 18.71 -25.43 1.71
N GLY A 22 20.03 -25.47 1.87
CA GLY A 22 20.83 -24.29 2.21
C GLY A 22 20.90 -23.22 1.09
N CYS A 23 20.71 -23.63 -0.17
CA CYS A 23 20.71 -22.69 -1.31
C CYS A 23 19.36 -22.02 -1.54
N ILE A 24 18.27 -22.61 -1.05
CA ILE A 24 16.90 -22.04 -1.16
C ILE A 24 16.67 -20.95 -0.10
N GLU A 25 17.21 -21.10 1.11
CA GLU A 25 17.08 -20.07 2.16
C GLU A 25 17.86 -18.77 1.87
N SER A 26 18.93 -18.83 1.07
CA SER A 26 19.72 -17.64 0.72
C SER A 26 19.11 -16.80 -0.42
N ILE A 27 18.16 -17.34 -1.19
CA ILE A 27 17.49 -16.65 -2.30
C ILE A 27 16.25 -15.89 -1.81
N GLU A 28 15.61 -16.31 -0.71
CA GLU A 28 14.40 -15.62 -0.18
C GLU A 28 14.71 -14.34 0.60
N LYS A 29 15.94 -14.11 1.06
CA LYS A 29 16.34 -12.89 1.79
C LYS A 29 16.46 -11.61 0.94
N LYS A 30 16.24 -11.68 -0.38
CA LYS A 30 16.23 -10.52 -1.30
C LYS A 30 14.88 -10.22 -1.94
N LYS A 31 13.81 -10.90 -1.57
CA LYS A 31 12.45 -10.53 -1.99
C LYS A 31 11.89 -9.54 -0.99
N GLY A 32 11.44 -8.39 -1.55
CA GLY A 32 10.92 -7.24 -0.83
C GLY A 32 9.92 -7.57 0.28
N VAL A 33 9.61 -6.59 1.09
CA VAL A 33 8.70 -6.67 2.23
C VAL A 33 7.47 -7.50 1.86
N VAL A 34 7.37 -8.71 2.42
CA VAL A 34 6.17 -9.56 2.28
C VAL A 34 5.10 -8.95 3.18
N PHE A 35 4.10 -8.32 2.57
CA PHE A 35 2.93 -7.84 3.30
C PHE A 35 2.09 -9.05 3.72
N GLU A 36 2.22 -9.47 4.97
CA GLU A 36 1.30 -10.43 5.56
C GLU A 36 -0.11 -9.86 5.49
N ASN A 37 -1.07 -10.67 5.02
CA ASN A 37 -2.48 -10.28 5.08
C ASN A 37 -2.85 -10.03 6.55
N VAL A 38 -3.34 -8.82 6.83
CA VAL A 38 -3.89 -8.51 8.13
C VAL A 38 -5.04 -9.50 8.40
N ALA A 39 -4.92 -10.28 9.47
CA ALA A 39 -5.90 -11.32 9.80
C ALA A 39 -7.25 -10.68 10.18
N ILE A 40 -8.06 -10.37 9.17
CA ILE A 40 -9.42 -9.81 9.31
C ILE A 40 -10.32 -10.79 10.08
N SER A 41 -9.99 -12.08 10.09
CA SER A 41 -10.71 -13.14 10.81
C SER A 41 -10.79 -12.92 12.34
N GLN A 42 -9.94 -12.08 12.91
CA GLN A 42 -9.96 -11.74 14.34
C GLN A 42 -10.93 -10.58 14.67
N ILE A 43 -11.45 -9.87 13.68
CA ILE A 43 -12.36 -8.74 13.89
C ILE A 43 -13.78 -9.30 14.03
N PRO A 44 -14.47 -9.08 15.17
CA PRO A 44 -15.87 -9.46 15.32
C PRO A 44 -16.76 -8.84 14.23
N ASN A 45 -17.81 -9.56 13.85
CA ASN A 45 -18.73 -9.10 12.79
C ASN A 45 -19.73 -8.03 13.28
N ASP A 46 -19.47 -7.44 14.44
CA ASP A 46 -20.29 -6.36 15.00
C ASP A 46 -20.16 -5.10 14.15
N THR A 47 -21.30 -4.52 13.81
CA THR A 47 -21.35 -3.30 13.01
C THR A 47 -22.21 -2.26 13.72
N ILE A 48 -21.65 -1.07 13.95
CA ILE A 48 -22.35 0.05 14.55
C ILE A 48 -22.22 1.30 13.66
N PHE A 49 -23.11 2.28 13.87
CA PHE A 49 -23.04 3.56 13.18
C PHE A 49 -22.19 4.55 13.96
N GLN A 50 -21.44 5.39 13.23
CA GLN A 50 -20.50 6.37 13.80
C GLN A 50 -21.17 7.43 14.69
N ASN A 51 -22.45 7.75 14.48
CA ASN A 51 -23.19 8.79 15.20
C ASN A 51 -23.73 8.35 16.58
N GLN A 52 -23.29 7.20 17.12
CA GLN A 52 -23.72 6.75 18.43
C GLN A 52 -23.02 7.53 19.55
N SER A 53 -23.79 8.08 20.50
CA SER A 53 -23.29 8.83 21.67
C SER A 53 -22.39 7.99 22.60
N ARG A 54 -22.45 6.66 22.48
CA ARG A 54 -21.66 5.68 23.24
C ARG A 54 -20.23 5.53 22.73
N LEU A 55 -19.92 6.07 21.53
CA LEU A 55 -18.57 6.04 20.95
C LEU A 55 -17.73 7.21 21.47
N ALA A 56 -16.50 6.91 21.91
CA ALA A 56 -15.52 7.92 22.32
C ALA A 56 -14.14 7.58 21.73
N LEU A 57 -13.51 8.58 21.12
CA LEU A 57 -12.11 8.48 20.68
C LEU A 57 -11.22 9.15 21.75
N ARG A 58 -10.31 8.37 22.36
CA ARG A 58 -9.37 8.86 23.37
C ARG A 58 -7.96 8.37 23.05
N ASN A 59 -7.01 9.29 22.90
CA ASN A 59 -5.61 8.99 22.58
C ASN A 59 -5.43 8.03 21.38
N GLY A 60 -6.24 8.23 20.32
CA GLY A 60 -6.20 7.39 19.11
C GLY A 60 -6.78 5.99 19.27
N VAL A 61 -7.44 5.70 20.39
CA VAL A 61 -8.17 4.44 20.65
C VAL A 61 -9.67 4.72 20.68
N LEU A 62 -10.44 3.97 19.92
CA LEU A 62 -11.90 4.04 19.87
C LEU A 62 -12.51 3.14 20.93
N TYR A 63 -13.40 3.69 21.74
CA TYR A 63 -14.15 3.01 22.78
C TYR A 63 -15.63 2.98 22.47
N LEU A 64 -16.28 1.88 22.80
CA LEU A 64 -17.73 1.75 22.89
C LEU A 64 -18.05 1.42 24.36
N ASP A 65 -18.85 2.25 25.04
CA ASP A 65 -19.18 2.08 26.47
C ASP A 65 -17.93 1.86 27.36
N ASN A 66 -16.87 2.67 27.12
CA ASN A 66 -15.56 2.58 27.80
C ASN A 66 -14.73 1.31 27.51
N ASN A 67 -15.21 0.38 26.69
CA ASN A 67 -14.45 -0.78 26.26
C ASN A 67 -13.80 -0.48 24.88
N ALA A 68 -12.53 -0.88 24.68
CA ALA A 68 -11.86 -0.75 23.39
C ALA A 68 -12.65 -1.53 22.32
N TYR A 69 -13.12 -0.82 21.29
CA TYR A 69 -14.03 -1.37 20.30
C TYR A 69 -13.32 -2.29 19.31
N SER A 70 -13.94 -3.43 19.03
CA SER A 70 -13.56 -4.32 17.90
C SER A 70 -14.81 -4.59 17.06
N GLY A 71 -14.70 -4.40 15.73
CA GLY A 71 -15.84 -4.53 14.81
C GLY A 71 -15.77 -3.51 13.67
N PHE A 72 -16.92 -3.20 13.09
CA PHE A 72 -17.02 -2.30 11.94
C PHE A 72 -17.83 -1.04 12.31
N ILE A 73 -17.28 0.12 11.96
CA ILE A 73 -17.99 1.41 12.04
C ILE A 73 -18.50 1.79 10.66
N LYS A 74 -19.80 1.98 10.51
CA LYS A 74 -20.45 2.56 9.33
C LYS A 74 -20.70 4.03 9.53
N ASN A 75 -20.32 4.84 8.55
CA ASN A 75 -20.69 6.24 8.45
C ASN A 75 -21.64 6.41 7.26
N VAL A 76 -22.76 7.10 7.48
CA VAL A 76 -23.74 7.43 6.45
C VAL A 76 -23.90 8.94 6.37
N ASP A 77 -24.31 9.46 5.22
CA ASP A 77 -24.67 10.86 5.07
C ASP A 77 -26.10 11.15 5.57
N LYS A 78 -26.54 12.40 5.41
CA LYS A 78 -27.89 12.84 5.83
C LYS A 78 -29.02 12.12 5.07
N SER A 79 -28.75 11.58 3.88
CA SER A 79 -29.72 10.82 3.07
C SER A 79 -29.76 9.33 3.47
N GLY A 80 -28.83 8.86 4.33
CA GLY A 80 -28.64 7.47 4.68
C GLY A 80 -27.70 6.72 3.74
N ALA A 81 -27.12 7.39 2.74
CA ALA A 81 -26.17 6.77 1.83
C ALA A 81 -24.84 6.45 2.54
N LEU A 82 -24.31 5.27 2.28
CA LEU A 82 -23.07 4.79 2.89
C LEU A 82 -21.87 5.63 2.42
N LYS A 83 -21.19 6.28 3.38
CA LYS A 83 -19.96 7.06 3.14
C LYS A 83 -18.70 6.26 3.40
N SER A 84 -18.67 5.48 4.48
CA SER A 84 -17.49 4.66 4.80
C SER A 84 -17.83 3.46 5.69
N ILE A 85 -16.97 2.47 5.59
CA ILE A 85 -16.88 1.35 6.54
C ILE A 85 -15.43 1.25 6.99
N THR A 86 -15.21 1.33 8.31
CA THR A 86 -13.89 1.20 8.93
C THR A 86 -13.87 0.04 9.89
N SER A 87 -12.89 -0.82 9.78
CA SER A 87 -12.68 -1.93 10.71
C SER A 87 -11.74 -1.56 11.85
N TYR A 88 -12.06 -2.02 13.05
CA TYR A 88 -11.32 -1.79 14.28
C TYR A 88 -11.04 -3.12 15.00
N PHE A 89 -9.89 -3.19 15.65
CA PHE A 89 -9.53 -4.24 16.58
C PHE A 89 -8.85 -3.62 17.81
N ASN A 90 -9.36 -3.93 19.02
CA ASN A 90 -8.88 -3.33 20.27
C ASN A 90 -8.81 -1.78 20.20
N GLY A 91 -9.83 -1.14 19.63
CA GLY A 91 -9.95 0.30 19.52
C GLY A 91 -9.06 0.95 18.45
N ARG A 92 -8.22 0.21 17.75
CA ARG A 92 -7.35 0.73 16.70
C ARG A 92 -7.84 0.28 15.32
N GLN A 93 -7.65 1.15 14.32
CA GLN A 93 -7.92 0.74 12.92
C GLN A 93 -7.08 -0.50 12.59
N HIS A 94 -7.74 -1.56 12.13
CA HIS A 94 -7.12 -2.82 11.77
C HIS A 94 -7.94 -3.47 10.65
N GLY A 95 -7.28 -3.97 9.59
CA GLY A 95 -7.97 -4.39 8.39
C GLY A 95 -8.14 -3.22 7.41
N SER A 96 -9.37 -2.85 7.01
CA SER A 96 -9.57 -1.85 5.97
C SER A 96 -10.56 -0.75 6.34
N THR A 97 -10.27 0.45 5.82
CA THR A 97 -11.27 1.52 5.65
C THR A 97 -11.66 1.58 4.18
N LYS A 98 -12.94 1.49 3.89
CA LYS A 98 -13.52 1.70 2.56
C LYS A 98 -14.34 2.98 2.58
N THR A 99 -14.15 3.85 1.57
CA THR A 99 -15.00 5.04 1.33
C THR A 99 -15.76 4.87 0.03
N PHE A 100 -16.89 5.56 -0.06
CA PHE A 100 -17.80 5.43 -1.19
C PHE A 100 -18.24 6.82 -1.69
N PHE A 101 -18.38 6.95 -2.99
CA PHE A 101 -19.03 8.06 -3.63
C PHE A 101 -20.54 8.07 -3.34
N SER A 102 -21.22 9.19 -3.61
CA SER A 102 -22.67 9.31 -3.43
C SER A 102 -23.47 8.36 -4.33
N ASN A 103 -22.91 7.94 -5.45
CA ASN A 103 -23.49 6.93 -6.34
C ASN A 103 -23.32 5.48 -5.86
N GLY A 104 -22.68 5.26 -4.68
CA GLY A 104 -22.42 3.95 -4.08
C GLY A 104 -21.17 3.24 -4.60
N GLN A 105 -20.48 3.78 -5.60
CA GLN A 105 -19.22 3.22 -6.07
C GLN A 105 -18.11 3.42 -5.04
N MET A 106 -17.18 2.48 -4.97
CA MET A 106 -16.04 2.58 -4.04
C MET A 106 -15.09 3.70 -4.49
N GLU A 107 -14.87 4.68 -3.60
CA GLU A 107 -13.92 5.76 -3.79
C GLU A 107 -12.49 5.33 -3.39
N SER A 108 -12.35 4.66 -2.23
CA SER A 108 -11.05 4.16 -1.81
C SER A 108 -11.14 2.94 -0.90
N LYS A 109 -10.05 2.16 -0.88
CA LYS A 109 -9.76 1.14 0.13
C LYS A 109 -8.37 1.38 0.67
N ARG A 110 -8.25 1.56 1.99
CA ARG A 110 -6.99 1.75 2.71
C ARG A 110 -6.86 0.69 3.77
N ASN A 111 -5.68 0.09 3.88
CA ASN A 111 -5.43 -0.98 4.83
C ASN A 111 -4.60 -0.47 6.01
N TYR A 112 -4.91 -1.00 7.20
CA TYR A 112 -4.29 -0.60 8.46
C TYR A 112 -3.92 -1.83 9.29
N ARG A 113 -2.85 -1.70 10.08
CA ARG A 113 -2.43 -2.69 11.08
C ARG A 113 -2.14 -1.96 12.38
N ASN A 114 -2.96 -2.22 13.41
CA ASN A 114 -2.84 -1.57 14.74
C ASN A 114 -2.83 -0.03 14.69
N GLY A 115 -3.62 0.57 13.81
CA GLY A 115 -3.72 2.00 13.63
C GLY A 115 -2.74 2.60 12.62
N LEU A 116 -1.75 1.85 12.15
CA LEU A 116 -0.75 2.29 11.19
C LEU A 116 -1.14 1.86 9.77
N SER A 117 -0.86 2.73 8.79
CA SER A 117 -1.05 2.44 7.36
C SER A 117 -0.17 1.25 6.95
N TYR A 118 -0.77 0.25 6.27
CA TYR A 118 -0.11 -0.99 5.94
C TYR A 118 -0.62 -1.59 4.63
N GLY A 119 0.29 -2.04 3.75
CA GLY A 119 -0.07 -2.65 2.48
C GLY A 119 -0.61 -1.64 1.47
N HIS A 120 -1.44 -2.11 0.53
CA HIS A 120 -1.98 -1.30 -0.55
C HIS A 120 -3.11 -0.38 -0.10
N HIS A 121 -3.00 0.90 -0.45
CA HIS A 121 -4.04 1.91 -0.40
C HIS A 121 -4.45 2.25 -1.83
N ILE A 122 -5.66 1.91 -2.23
CA ILE A 122 -6.14 2.07 -3.61
C ILE A 122 -7.29 3.07 -3.61
N GLY A 123 -7.28 3.98 -4.57
CA GLY A 123 -8.38 4.92 -4.80
C GLY A 123 -8.81 4.96 -6.26
N TYR A 124 -10.04 5.42 -6.48
CA TYR A 124 -10.68 5.50 -7.77
C TYR A 124 -11.23 6.90 -8.00
N TRP A 125 -11.32 7.29 -9.24
CA TRP A 125 -12.12 8.43 -9.70
C TRP A 125 -13.59 8.03 -9.79
N GLU A 126 -14.50 8.98 -9.82
CA GLU A 126 -15.94 8.69 -9.88
C GLU A 126 -16.34 7.99 -11.17
N ASN A 127 -15.57 8.16 -12.26
CA ASN A 127 -15.74 7.41 -13.52
C ASN A 127 -15.23 5.96 -13.46
N GLY A 128 -14.76 5.48 -12.28
CA GLY A 128 -14.26 4.12 -12.05
C GLY A 128 -12.78 3.91 -12.39
N ASN A 129 -12.12 4.86 -13.03
CA ASN A 129 -10.69 4.76 -13.31
C ASN A 129 -9.88 4.80 -12.01
N LYS A 130 -8.75 4.07 -11.97
CA LYS A 130 -7.83 4.11 -10.86
C LYS A 130 -7.29 5.52 -10.66
N LYS A 131 -7.30 6.02 -9.40
CA LYS A 131 -6.74 7.33 -9.02
C LYS A 131 -5.36 7.18 -8.41
N PHE A 132 -5.21 6.25 -7.47
CA PHE A 132 -3.91 5.95 -6.86
C PHE A 132 -3.80 4.49 -6.43
N ASP A 133 -2.57 4.00 -6.33
CA ASP A 133 -2.17 2.73 -5.72
C ASP A 133 -0.87 2.97 -4.96
N PHE A 134 -0.99 3.16 -3.66
CA PHE A 134 0.10 3.49 -2.75
C PHE A 134 0.38 2.32 -1.84
N ILE A 135 1.64 2.10 -1.54
CA ILE A 135 2.09 1.02 -0.67
C ILE A 135 2.70 1.62 0.59
N TYR A 136 2.25 1.13 1.75
CA TYR A 136 2.72 1.58 3.05
C TYR A 136 3.20 0.42 3.91
N PHE A 137 4.20 0.69 4.72
CA PHE A 137 4.64 -0.18 5.80
C PHE A 137 4.83 0.65 7.06
N ASN A 138 3.96 0.45 8.07
CA ASN A 138 3.96 1.20 9.34
C ASN A 138 4.00 2.73 9.12
N ASP A 139 3.00 3.26 8.39
CA ASP A 139 2.82 4.67 7.98
C ASP A 139 3.87 5.22 7.01
N LYS A 140 4.92 4.47 6.68
CA LYS A 140 5.95 4.90 5.74
C LYS A 140 5.65 4.38 4.33
N ARG A 141 5.89 5.21 3.32
CA ARG A 141 5.81 4.79 1.92
C ARG A 141 6.89 3.75 1.64
N GLU A 142 6.47 2.65 0.99
CA GLU A 142 7.34 1.54 0.64
C GLU A 142 7.04 1.09 -0.80
N GLY A 143 8.09 0.85 -1.60
CA GLY A 143 7.91 0.45 -3.00
C GLY A 143 7.39 1.59 -3.90
N ILE A 144 6.70 1.22 -5.00
CA ILE A 144 6.28 2.17 -6.03
C ILE A 144 4.91 2.73 -5.71
N GLN A 145 4.84 4.05 -5.52
CA GLN A 145 3.61 4.83 -5.38
C GLN A 145 3.13 5.25 -6.78
N LYS A 146 1.90 4.88 -7.14
CA LYS A 146 1.35 5.14 -8.47
C LYS A 146 0.13 6.03 -8.39
N GLN A 147 0.03 6.98 -9.30
CA GLN A 147 -1.17 7.81 -9.47
C GLN A 147 -1.52 7.96 -10.94
N TRP A 148 -2.80 8.13 -11.23
CA TRP A 148 -3.35 8.31 -12.57
C TRP A 148 -4.22 9.55 -12.62
N TYR A 149 -4.28 10.17 -13.78
CA TYR A 149 -5.27 11.17 -14.13
C TYR A 149 -6.66 10.54 -14.21
N GLU A 150 -7.69 11.36 -14.16
CA GLU A 150 -9.08 10.91 -14.31
C GLU A 150 -9.33 10.24 -15.67
N SER A 151 -8.59 10.63 -16.71
CA SER A 151 -8.56 9.98 -18.01
C SER A 151 -7.99 8.56 -18.01
N GLY A 152 -7.49 8.06 -16.89
CA GLY A 152 -6.82 6.77 -16.74
C GLY A 152 -5.35 6.75 -17.16
N LYS A 153 -4.83 7.85 -17.71
CA LYS A 153 -3.41 7.95 -18.06
C LYS A 153 -2.55 8.08 -16.80
N LYS A 154 -1.32 7.55 -16.86
CA LYS A 154 -0.36 7.66 -15.74
C LYS A 154 -0.03 9.12 -15.46
N TYR A 155 -0.06 9.48 -14.15
CA TYR A 155 0.43 10.76 -13.66
C TYR A 155 1.84 10.60 -13.10
N TYR A 156 2.06 9.66 -12.18
CA TYR A 156 3.40 9.36 -11.69
C TYR A 156 3.59 7.91 -11.22
N GLU A 157 4.86 7.49 -11.19
CA GLU A 157 5.39 6.32 -10.50
C GLU A 157 6.64 6.76 -9.73
N LEU A 158 6.54 6.79 -8.40
CA LEU A 158 7.61 7.25 -7.52
C LEU A 158 7.99 6.12 -6.57
N SER A 159 9.28 5.79 -6.51
CA SER A 159 9.81 4.70 -5.71
C SER A 159 10.34 5.17 -4.38
N PHE A 160 9.96 4.48 -3.30
CA PHE A 160 10.32 4.80 -1.92
C PHE A 160 10.82 3.57 -1.16
N VAL A 161 11.73 3.81 -0.25
CA VAL A 161 12.15 2.88 0.80
C VAL A 161 12.16 3.66 2.10
N ASP A 162 11.42 3.18 3.11
CA ASP A 162 11.33 3.81 4.43
C ASP A 162 11.00 5.32 4.35
N ASP A 163 10.00 5.68 3.51
CA ASP A 163 9.51 7.04 3.22
C ASP A 163 10.50 7.97 2.50
N LYS A 164 11.67 7.47 2.10
CA LYS A 164 12.67 8.23 1.33
C LYS A 164 12.66 7.81 -0.14
N GLU A 165 12.79 8.79 -1.05
CA GLU A 165 12.96 8.49 -2.47
C GLU A 165 14.15 7.55 -2.68
N ASN A 166 13.92 6.45 -3.41
CA ASN A 166 14.96 5.47 -3.76
C ASN A 166 14.59 4.82 -5.10
N GLY A 167 15.52 4.76 -6.04
CA GLY A 167 15.27 4.25 -7.39
C GLY A 167 14.58 5.27 -8.30
N MET A 168 13.83 4.77 -9.29
CA MET A 168 13.26 5.58 -10.37
C MET A 168 12.08 6.45 -9.91
N GLN A 169 12.13 7.72 -10.29
CA GLN A 169 11.09 8.72 -10.07
C GLN A 169 10.60 9.20 -11.44
N LYS A 170 9.36 8.89 -11.80
CA LYS A 170 8.79 9.21 -13.11
C LYS A 170 7.46 9.92 -12.95
N ALA A 171 7.27 10.99 -13.73
CA ALA A 171 5.95 11.61 -13.84
C ALA A 171 5.70 12.12 -15.26
N TRP A 172 4.45 12.10 -15.66
CA TRP A 172 3.99 12.44 -17.00
C TRP A 172 2.88 13.49 -16.93
N ARG A 173 2.87 14.37 -17.90
CA ARG A 173 1.70 15.23 -18.17
C ARG A 173 0.58 14.39 -18.76
N GLU A 174 -0.63 14.87 -18.71
CA GLU A 174 -1.79 14.16 -19.26
C GLU A 174 -1.69 13.88 -20.77
N ASN A 175 -0.90 14.65 -21.51
CA ASN A 175 -0.57 14.39 -22.91
C ASN A 175 0.49 13.27 -23.09
N GLY A 176 0.91 12.62 -22.01
CA GLY A 176 1.88 11.52 -22.00
C GLY A 176 3.35 11.95 -22.02
N LYS A 177 3.65 13.25 -22.16
CA LYS A 177 5.04 13.74 -22.15
C LYS A 177 5.63 13.66 -20.73
N PRO A 178 6.80 12.99 -20.55
CA PRO A 178 7.47 12.96 -19.24
C PRO A 178 7.96 14.36 -18.86
N TYR A 179 7.85 14.69 -17.58
CA TYR A 179 8.42 15.93 -17.03
C TYR A 179 9.27 15.70 -15.78
N ILE A 180 9.21 14.50 -15.22
CA ILE A 180 10.12 13.98 -14.19
C ILE A 180 10.60 12.62 -14.69
N ASN A 181 11.92 12.42 -14.70
CA ASN A 181 12.54 11.13 -15.01
C ASN A 181 13.96 11.13 -14.45
N TYR A 182 14.09 10.83 -13.16
CA TYR A 182 15.38 10.71 -12.48
C TYR A 182 15.42 9.46 -11.61
N GLU A 183 16.62 9.03 -11.30
CA GLU A 183 16.90 7.96 -10.35
C GLU A 183 17.54 8.53 -9.09
N VAL A 184 17.14 8.02 -7.93
CA VAL A 184 17.79 8.32 -6.65
C VAL A 184 18.62 7.12 -6.24
N LYS A 185 19.94 7.35 -6.07
CA LYS A 185 20.91 6.37 -5.54
C LYS A 185 21.67 7.06 -4.41
N ASP A 186 21.73 6.45 -3.25
CA ASP A 186 22.46 6.96 -2.07
C ASP A 186 22.10 8.42 -1.73
N GLY A 187 20.82 8.79 -1.90
CA GLY A 187 20.28 10.12 -1.66
C GLY A 187 20.60 11.15 -2.75
N VAL A 188 21.33 10.76 -3.81
CA VAL A 188 21.67 11.65 -4.94
C VAL A 188 20.73 11.41 -6.11
N ARG A 189 20.27 12.48 -6.77
CA ARG A 189 19.36 12.45 -7.92
C ARG A 189 20.13 12.55 -9.24
N TYR A 190 19.90 11.59 -10.15
CA TYR A 190 20.50 11.51 -11.47
C TYR A 190 19.42 11.56 -12.55
N GLY A 191 19.48 12.51 -13.47
CA GLY A 191 18.56 12.61 -14.60
C GLY A 191 17.66 13.85 -14.56
N LEU A 192 16.53 13.80 -15.31
CA LEU A 192 15.58 14.90 -15.48
C LEU A 192 14.70 15.08 -14.24
N GLN A 193 15.07 16.01 -13.35
CA GLN A 193 14.32 16.27 -12.13
C GLN A 193 12.98 17.00 -12.35
N LYS A 194 12.95 17.95 -13.31
CA LYS A 194 11.74 18.66 -13.73
C LYS A 194 11.96 19.32 -15.09
N ALA A 195 11.17 18.97 -16.09
CA ALA A 195 11.15 19.71 -17.33
C ALA A 195 10.35 21.01 -17.13
N ALA A 196 11.00 22.15 -17.31
CA ALA A 196 10.29 23.41 -17.48
C ALA A 196 9.37 23.35 -18.71
N LEU A 197 8.23 24.03 -18.67
CA LEU A 197 7.49 24.33 -19.88
C LEU A 197 8.43 25.18 -20.74
N CYS A 198 8.75 24.73 -21.97
CA CYS A 198 9.40 25.60 -22.95
C CYS A 198 8.38 26.71 -23.27
N TYR A 199 8.54 27.85 -22.65
CA TYR A 199 7.87 29.06 -23.12
C TYR A 199 8.48 29.42 -24.48
N THR A 200 7.65 29.40 -25.51
CA THR A 200 8.05 29.88 -26.83
C THR A 200 8.33 31.35 -26.66
N LEU A 201 9.59 31.74 -26.79
CA LEU A 201 9.97 33.17 -26.88
C LEU A 201 9.38 33.73 -28.15
N LYS A 202 8.27 34.47 -28.05
CA LYS A 202 7.84 35.35 -29.14
C LYS A 202 8.50 36.70 -28.89
N ASN A 203 9.36 37.13 -29.83
CA ASN A 203 10.04 38.42 -29.84
C ASN A 203 10.98 38.67 -28.62
N GLY A 204 11.70 37.64 -28.14
CA GLY A 204 12.65 37.80 -27.04
C GLY A 204 12.04 38.05 -25.65
N GLN A 205 10.71 37.97 -25.50
CA GLN A 205 10.02 38.14 -24.23
C GLN A 205 9.28 36.85 -23.84
N THR A 206 9.43 36.45 -22.57
CA THR A 206 8.61 35.37 -21.97
C THR A 206 7.17 35.86 -21.76
N LYS A 207 6.22 35.16 -22.27
CA LYS A 207 4.82 35.29 -21.90
C LYS A 207 4.47 34.33 -20.79
#